data_8a66bf6d9a62120d2246cfa2911fd228
#
_entry.id   8a66bf6d9a62120d2246cfa2911fd228
#
_cell.length_a   1.000
_cell.length_b   1.000
_cell.length_c   1.000
_cell.angle_alpha   90.00
_cell.angle_beta   90.00
_cell.angle_gamma   90.00
#
_symmetry.space_group_name_H-M   'P 1'
#
loop_
_entity.id
_entity.type
_entity.pdbx_description
1 polymer ?
#
loop_
_entity_poly.entity_id
_entity_poly.type
_entity_poly.pdbx_seq_one_letter_code
_entity_poly.pdbx_strand_id
1 'polypeptide(L)'
;MTINISSDKNVSKVSDLNNNSINKIVVSRGNPFAKLMIIGEAPGAKEEEIGEPFVGRSGKLLDKLLQNAGIDINQDVYFCNVVKCRPPKNRRPTKIEIQENLPWLYQQIKLVNPSVIVLVGATALEAILKIKSRISTLRGEWIDWEGKLVMPVFHPSYLLRNPSKEEGKPMSLTKSDFLKIKEKIDFL
;
A
#
# COMPACT_ATOMS: atom_id res chain seq x y z
N MET A 1 0.88 49.61 -29.93
CA MET A 1 -0.31 48.78 -29.63
C MET A 1 -0.11 48.14 -28.29
N THR A 2 -0.60 48.72 -27.21
CA THR A 2 -0.37 48.29 -25.84
C THR A 2 -1.59 47.52 -25.42
N ILE A 3 -1.41 46.23 -25.13
CA ILE A 3 -2.51 45.38 -24.67
C ILE A 3 -2.66 45.55 -23.15
N ASN A 4 -3.78 46.18 -22.76
CA ASN A 4 -4.21 46.27 -21.36
C ASN A 4 -4.82 44.96 -20.92
N ILE A 5 -4.17 44.26 -19.99
CA ILE A 5 -4.74 43.10 -19.32
C ILE A 5 -5.50 43.63 -18.10
N SER A 6 -6.83 43.63 -18.20
CA SER A 6 -7.73 43.95 -17.09
C SER A 6 -7.57 42.91 -15.97
N SER A 7 -7.39 43.42 -14.76
CA SER A 7 -7.32 42.67 -13.51
C SER A 7 -8.62 41.89 -13.25
N ASP A 8 -8.59 40.58 -13.50
CA ASP A 8 -9.67 39.67 -13.14
C ASP A 8 -9.74 39.47 -11.62
N LYS A 9 -10.91 39.80 -11.06
CA LYS A 9 -11.29 39.70 -9.65
C LYS A 9 -11.43 38.24 -9.13
N ASN A 10 -10.69 37.28 -9.69
CA ASN A 10 -10.71 35.89 -9.27
C ASN A 10 -9.48 35.44 -8.43
N VAL A 11 -8.60 36.39 -8.08
CA VAL A 11 -7.42 36.09 -7.25
C VAL A 11 -7.76 35.94 -5.75
N SER A 12 -8.92 36.48 -5.31
CA SER A 12 -9.33 36.38 -3.90
C SER A 12 -9.89 35.03 -3.47
N LYS A 13 -10.18 34.08 -4.38
CA LYS A 13 -10.62 32.74 -4.05
C LYS A 13 -9.49 31.73 -3.85
N VAL A 14 -8.24 32.10 -4.16
CA VAL A 14 -7.07 31.20 -3.96
C VAL A 14 -6.55 31.29 -2.53
N SER A 15 -6.84 32.39 -1.79
CA SER A 15 -6.44 32.53 -0.39
C SER A 15 -7.26 31.67 0.59
N ASP A 16 -8.50 31.30 0.21
CA ASP A 16 -9.35 30.46 1.06
C ASP A 16 -9.05 28.95 0.93
N LEU A 17 -8.23 28.57 -0.06
CA LEU A 17 -7.72 27.19 -0.21
C LEU A 17 -6.53 26.89 0.71
N ASN A 18 -5.94 27.89 1.34
CA ASN A 18 -4.76 27.72 2.21
C ASN A 18 -5.08 27.22 3.63
N ASN A 19 -6.36 27.03 4.00
CA ASN A 19 -6.77 26.43 5.28
C ASN A 19 -7.29 24.99 5.14
N ASN A 20 -7.35 24.42 3.94
CA ASN A 20 -7.50 22.99 3.77
C ASN A 20 -6.08 22.41 3.75
N SER A 21 -5.70 21.70 4.81
CA SER A 21 -4.50 20.87 4.85
C SER A 21 -4.45 20.03 3.57
N ILE A 22 -3.60 20.44 2.60
CA ILE A 22 -3.36 19.65 1.40
C ILE A 22 -2.81 18.32 1.90
N ASN A 23 -3.61 17.27 1.84
CA ASN A 23 -3.18 15.93 2.22
C ASN A 23 -1.92 15.59 1.42
N LYS A 24 -0.82 15.32 2.13
CA LYS A 24 0.44 14.98 1.49
C LYS A 24 0.29 13.67 0.72
N ILE A 25 0.68 13.68 -0.54
CA ILE A 25 0.68 12.49 -1.39
C ILE A 25 1.81 11.56 -0.94
N VAL A 26 1.48 10.33 -0.63
CA VAL A 26 2.42 9.25 -0.24
C VAL A 26 2.51 8.25 -1.37
N VAL A 27 3.57 8.33 -2.17
CA VAL A 27 3.68 7.59 -3.42
C VAL A 27 4.21 6.17 -3.18
N SER A 28 5.45 6.06 -2.67
CA SER A 28 6.14 4.78 -2.50
C SER A 28 7.39 4.92 -1.64
N ARG A 29 7.97 3.77 -1.25
CA ARG A 29 9.34 3.63 -0.75
C ARG A 29 9.95 2.31 -1.23
N GLY A 30 11.25 2.13 -1.07
CA GLY A 30 11.99 0.93 -1.46
C GLY A 30 12.51 0.98 -2.89
N ASN A 31 12.82 -0.18 -3.46
CA ASN A 31 13.50 -0.30 -4.73
C ASN A 31 12.50 -0.30 -5.92
N PRO A 32 12.58 0.66 -6.87
CA PRO A 32 11.70 0.68 -8.04
C PRO A 32 11.94 -0.47 -9.03
N PHE A 33 13.03 -1.23 -8.87
CA PHE A 33 13.36 -2.40 -9.69
C PHE A 33 13.14 -3.73 -8.95
N ALA A 34 12.42 -3.69 -7.82
CA ALA A 34 12.18 -4.87 -7.00
C ALA A 34 11.28 -5.90 -7.70
N LYS A 35 11.58 -7.18 -7.52
CA LYS A 35 10.70 -8.28 -7.95
C LYS A 35 9.44 -8.41 -7.09
N LEU A 36 9.47 -7.89 -5.87
CA LEU A 36 8.38 -7.94 -4.90
C LEU A 36 7.76 -6.56 -4.71
N MET A 37 6.45 -6.44 -4.95
CA MET A 37 5.67 -5.24 -4.63
C MET A 37 4.70 -5.51 -3.49
N ILE A 38 4.70 -4.64 -2.49
CA ILE A 38 3.76 -4.68 -1.36
C ILE A 38 2.75 -3.55 -1.49
N ILE A 39 1.47 -3.91 -1.53
CA ILE A 39 0.37 -2.97 -1.71
C ILE A 39 -0.51 -2.99 -0.45
N GLY A 40 -0.58 -1.85 0.25
CA GLY A 40 -1.47 -1.63 1.39
C GLY A 40 -2.73 -0.87 1.04
N GLU A 41 -3.46 -0.42 2.07
CA GLU A 41 -4.74 0.29 1.94
C GLU A 41 -4.53 1.77 1.63
N ALA A 42 -3.99 2.53 2.56
CA ALA A 42 -3.83 3.99 2.52
C ALA A 42 -2.78 4.44 3.55
N PRO A 43 -2.22 5.65 3.41
CA PRO A 43 -1.34 6.23 4.41
C PRO A 43 -2.04 6.48 5.74
N GLY A 44 -1.31 6.29 6.85
CA GLY A 44 -1.68 6.77 8.17
C GLY A 44 -1.06 8.15 8.47
N ALA A 45 -1.20 8.62 9.72
CA ALA A 45 -0.71 9.94 10.13
C ALA A 45 0.81 10.07 9.99
N LYS A 46 1.56 9.03 10.36
CA LYS A 46 3.03 9.06 10.28
C LYS A 46 3.53 8.99 8.83
N GLU A 47 2.85 8.22 8.01
CA GLU A 47 3.11 8.14 6.58
C GLU A 47 2.86 9.48 5.87
N GLU A 48 1.77 10.16 6.22
CA GLU A 48 1.46 11.51 5.71
C GLU A 48 2.51 12.53 6.14
N GLU A 49 2.97 12.48 7.39
CA GLU A 49 4.00 13.36 7.93
C GLU A 49 5.34 13.18 7.16
N ILE A 50 5.81 11.94 7.03
CA ILE A 50 7.10 11.60 6.42
C ILE A 50 7.02 11.66 4.89
N GLY A 51 5.91 11.21 4.29
CA GLY A 51 5.72 11.10 2.84
C GLY A 51 6.08 9.73 2.28
N GLU A 52 6.24 8.72 3.13
CA GLU A 52 6.56 7.35 2.75
C GLU A 52 5.55 6.36 3.31
N PRO A 53 5.17 5.30 2.55
CA PRO A 53 4.24 4.28 3.03
C PRO A 53 4.90 3.35 4.07
N PHE A 54 4.09 2.81 4.99
CA PHE A 54 4.52 1.80 5.97
C PHE A 54 5.68 2.23 6.88
N VAL A 55 5.71 3.48 7.35
CA VAL A 55 6.71 3.99 8.31
C VAL A 55 6.19 4.08 9.74
N GLY A 56 4.89 3.99 9.93
CA GLY A 56 4.23 3.97 11.23
C GLY A 56 4.37 2.61 11.95
N ARG A 57 3.62 2.45 13.03
CA ARG A 57 3.67 1.26 13.89
C ARG A 57 3.38 -0.05 13.13
N SER A 58 2.39 -0.04 12.24
CA SER A 58 2.05 -1.20 11.39
C SER A 58 3.14 -1.51 10.38
N GLY A 59 3.72 -0.48 9.77
CA GLY A 59 4.81 -0.64 8.82
C GLY A 59 6.07 -1.21 9.46
N LYS A 60 6.44 -0.74 10.65
CA LYS A 60 7.57 -1.30 11.41
C LYS A 60 7.40 -2.78 11.75
N LEU A 61 6.16 -3.23 12.01
CA LEU A 61 5.90 -4.66 12.18
C LEU A 61 6.06 -5.40 10.85
N LEU A 62 5.57 -4.83 9.74
CA LEU A 62 5.72 -5.41 8.41
C LEU A 62 7.20 -5.57 8.04
N ASP A 63 8.01 -4.54 8.25
CA ASP A 63 9.45 -4.56 7.99
C ASP A 63 10.14 -5.70 8.79
N LYS A 64 9.80 -5.85 10.08
CA LYS A 64 10.32 -6.96 10.90
C LYS A 64 9.89 -8.33 10.39
N LEU A 65 8.67 -8.48 9.90
CA LEU A 65 8.19 -9.76 9.36
C LEU A 65 8.91 -10.12 8.07
N LEU A 66 9.14 -9.14 7.18
CA LEU A 66 9.90 -9.31 5.95
C LEU A 66 11.37 -9.67 6.24
N GLN A 67 12.03 -8.90 7.09
CA GLN A 67 13.43 -9.15 7.50
C GLN A 67 13.59 -10.52 8.16
N ASN A 68 12.66 -10.94 9.02
CA ASN A 68 12.68 -12.26 9.65
C ASN A 68 12.51 -13.41 8.64
N ALA A 69 11.90 -13.14 7.48
CA ALA A 69 11.81 -14.09 6.38
C ALA A 69 13.04 -14.04 5.43
N GLY A 70 14.03 -13.17 5.72
CA GLY A 70 15.22 -13.00 4.89
C GLY A 70 15.02 -12.10 3.68
N ILE A 71 13.99 -11.24 3.68
CA ILE A 71 13.71 -10.28 2.61
C ILE A 71 14.35 -8.94 2.97
N ASP A 72 15.23 -8.43 2.11
CA ASP A 72 15.83 -7.09 2.27
C ASP A 72 14.81 -6.02 1.82
N ILE A 73 14.31 -5.25 2.78
CA ILE A 73 13.28 -4.24 2.54
C ILE A 73 13.73 -3.07 1.64
N ASN A 74 15.04 -2.88 1.48
CA ASN A 74 15.60 -1.81 0.65
C ASN A 74 15.93 -2.28 -0.77
N GLN A 75 16.30 -3.55 -0.93
CA GLN A 75 16.72 -4.11 -2.22
C GLN A 75 15.59 -4.91 -2.90
N ASP A 76 14.86 -5.71 -2.12
CA ASP A 76 13.92 -6.70 -2.68
C ASP A 76 12.51 -6.17 -2.82
N VAL A 77 12.16 -5.03 -2.19
CA VAL A 77 10.75 -4.61 -2.02
C VAL A 77 10.48 -3.20 -2.53
N TYR A 78 9.36 -3.06 -3.23
CA TYR A 78 8.71 -1.78 -3.51
C TYR A 78 7.40 -1.68 -2.74
N PHE A 79 7.24 -0.65 -1.93
CA PHE A 79 6.05 -0.43 -1.11
C PHE A 79 5.18 0.69 -1.66
N CYS A 80 3.88 0.46 -1.72
CA CYS A 80 2.89 1.49 -2.02
C CYS A 80 1.54 1.16 -1.37
N ASN A 81 0.55 2.02 -1.56
CA ASN A 81 -0.82 1.81 -1.13
C ASN A 81 -1.79 1.93 -2.31
N VAL A 82 -3.00 1.40 -2.15
CA VAL A 82 -4.11 1.62 -3.10
C VAL A 82 -4.41 3.11 -3.20
N VAL A 83 -4.64 3.78 -2.06
CA VAL A 83 -4.92 5.22 -1.99
C VAL A 83 -3.66 5.97 -1.59
N LYS A 84 -3.38 7.10 -2.27
CA LYS A 84 -2.14 7.85 -2.08
C LYS A 84 -2.22 8.94 -1.02
N CYS A 85 -3.42 9.35 -0.63
CA CYS A 85 -3.65 10.33 0.42
C CYS A 85 -4.28 9.67 1.64
N ARG A 86 -3.99 10.22 2.81
CA ARG A 86 -4.56 9.74 4.07
C ARG A 86 -6.05 10.05 4.15
N PRO A 87 -6.93 9.06 4.35
CA PRO A 87 -8.35 9.31 4.60
C PRO A 87 -8.56 10.02 5.96
N PRO A 88 -9.55 10.92 6.08
CA PRO A 88 -9.86 11.62 7.32
C PRO A 88 -9.99 10.66 8.51
N LYS A 89 -9.33 10.98 9.64
CA LYS A 89 -9.33 10.16 10.88
C LYS A 89 -8.91 8.70 10.69
N ASN A 90 -8.10 8.40 9.66
CA ASN A 90 -7.69 7.04 9.28
C ASN A 90 -8.87 6.07 9.05
N ARG A 91 -10.02 6.57 8.55
CA ARG A 91 -11.10 5.68 8.15
C ARG A 91 -10.69 4.83 6.95
N ARG A 92 -11.41 3.75 6.71
CA ARG A 92 -11.25 3.01 5.46
C ARG A 92 -11.56 3.92 4.26
N PRO A 93 -10.78 3.86 3.17
CA PRO A 93 -11.07 4.57 1.93
C PRO A 93 -12.45 4.22 1.39
N THR A 94 -13.15 5.19 0.84
CA THR A 94 -14.41 4.99 0.12
C THR A 94 -14.15 4.30 -1.22
N LYS A 95 -15.19 3.74 -1.82
CA LYS A 95 -15.10 3.16 -3.17
C LYS A 95 -14.65 4.19 -4.21
N ILE A 96 -15.09 5.44 -4.08
CA ILE A 96 -14.73 6.54 -4.98
C ILE A 96 -13.23 6.84 -4.85
N GLU A 97 -12.73 7.03 -3.63
CA GLU A 97 -11.30 7.26 -3.37
C GLU A 97 -10.43 6.12 -3.94
N ILE A 98 -10.87 4.87 -3.79
CA ILE A 98 -10.18 3.72 -4.38
C ILE A 98 -10.19 3.82 -5.92
N GLN A 99 -11.35 4.06 -6.54
CA GLN A 99 -11.48 4.12 -7.99
C GLN A 99 -10.64 5.24 -8.61
N GLU A 100 -10.60 6.41 -7.99
CA GLU A 100 -9.79 7.56 -8.43
C GLU A 100 -8.28 7.30 -8.32
N ASN A 101 -7.85 6.45 -7.38
CA ASN A 101 -6.44 6.12 -7.17
C ASN A 101 -5.96 4.89 -7.96
N LEU A 102 -6.85 4.00 -8.40
CA LEU A 102 -6.48 2.79 -9.14
C LEU A 102 -5.65 3.05 -10.41
N PRO A 103 -5.93 4.07 -11.25
CA PRO A 103 -5.11 4.34 -12.42
C PRO A 103 -3.64 4.59 -12.05
N TRP A 104 -3.37 5.32 -10.96
CA TRP A 104 -2.02 5.56 -10.46
C TRP A 104 -1.35 4.28 -9.96
N LEU A 105 -2.09 3.43 -9.25
CA LEU A 105 -1.58 2.14 -8.79
C LEU A 105 -1.23 1.22 -9.96
N TYR A 106 -2.08 1.12 -10.98
CA TYR A 106 -1.80 0.33 -12.17
C TYR A 106 -0.57 0.84 -12.94
N GLN A 107 -0.37 2.16 -13.01
CA GLN A 107 0.87 2.71 -13.58
C GLN A 107 2.10 2.31 -12.75
N GLN A 108 2.03 2.33 -11.43
CA GLN A 108 3.12 1.85 -10.57
C GLN A 108 3.42 0.36 -10.82
N ILE A 109 2.39 -0.49 -10.87
CA ILE A 109 2.56 -1.92 -11.17
C ILE A 109 3.21 -2.13 -12.54
N LYS A 110 2.80 -1.36 -13.54
CA LYS A 110 3.38 -1.42 -14.89
C LYS A 110 4.83 -0.97 -14.93
N LEU A 111 5.17 0.13 -14.24
CA LEU A 111 6.54 0.70 -14.24
C LEU A 111 7.52 -0.17 -13.46
N VAL A 112 7.14 -0.64 -12.27
CA VAL A 112 7.97 -1.52 -11.43
C VAL A 112 8.04 -2.93 -12.04
N ASN A 113 6.96 -3.37 -12.68
CA ASN A 113 6.81 -4.70 -13.29
C ASN A 113 7.23 -5.85 -12.35
N PRO A 114 6.69 -5.92 -11.13
CA PRO A 114 7.08 -6.95 -10.17
C PRO A 114 6.62 -8.32 -10.64
N SER A 115 7.38 -9.37 -10.30
CA SER A 115 6.96 -10.77 -10.50
C SER A 115 5.98 -11.23 -9.43
N VAL A 116 6.11 -10.67 -8.22
CA VAL A 116 5.31 -11.02 -7.04
C VAL A 116 4.67 -9.77 -6.45
N ILE A 117 3.37 -9.86 -6.15
CA ILE A 117 2.61 -8.80 -5.48
C ILE A 117 2.02 -9.35 -4.18
N VAL A 118 2.25 -8.65 -3.07
CA VAL A 118 1.63 -8.96 -1.77
C VAL A 118 0.55 -7.93 -1.47
N LEU A 119 -0.68 -8.41 -1.29
CA LEU A 119 -1.84 -7.59 -0.95
C LEU A 119 -2.07 -7.59 0.55
N VAL A 120 -1.78 -6.47 1.20
CA VAL A 120 -1.81 -6.33 2.66
C VAL A 120 -3.19 -5.86 3.11
N GLY A 121 -4.03 -6.83 3.52
CA GLY A 121 -5.38 -6.60 4.03
C GLY A 121 -6.47 -6.60 2.96
N ALA A 122 -7.73 -6.52 3.43
CA ALA A 122 -8.91 -6.71 2.60
C ALA A 122 -9.10 -5.62 1.52
N THR A 123 -8.73 -4.36 1.81
CA THR A 123 -8.89 -3.27 0.86
C THR A 123 -7.99 -3.44 -0.36
N ALA A 124 -6.72 -3.84 -0.17
CA ALA A 124 -5.81 -4.12 -1.28
C ALA A 124 -6.28 -5.33 -2.09
N LEU A 125 -6.75 -6.39 -1.42
CA LEU A 125 -7.35 -7.57 -2.05
C LEU A 125 -8.54 -7.19 -2.94
N GLU A 126 -9.53 -6.46 -2.39
CA GLU A 126 -10.71 -6.05 -3.15
C GLU A 126 -10.37 -5.11 -4.31
N ALA A 127 -9.39 -4.20 -4.11
CA ALA A 127 -9.00 -3.22 -5.11
C ALA A 127 -8.36 -3.87 -6.35
N ILE A 128 -7.47 -4.83 -6.16
CA ILE A 128 -6.72 -5.48 -7.24
C ILE A 128 -7.48 -6.66 -7.84
N LEU A 129 -7.88 -7.61 -7.00
CA LEU A 129 -8.48 -8.86 -7.50
C LEU A 129 -9.99 -8.75 -7.79
N LYS A 130 -10.64 -7.65 -7.36
CA LYS A 130 -12.09 -7.44 -7.48
C LYS A 130 -12.92 -8.54 -6.79
N ILE A 131 -12.32 -9.29 -5.86
CA ILE A 131 -12.94 -10.39 -5.14
C ILE A 131 -13.44 -9.89 -3.79
N LYS A 132 -14.72 -10.07 -3.51
CA LYS A 132 -15.31 -9.86 -2.19
C LYS A 132 -15.18 -11.15 -1.38
N SER A 133 -14.04 -11.37 -0.75
CA SER A 133 -13.81 -12.52 0.12
C SER A 133 -13.17 -12.07 1.43
N ARG A 134 -13.28 -12.93 2.45
CA ARG A 134 -12.60 -12.69 3.72
C ARG A 134 -11.10 -12.91 3.51
N ILE A 135 -10.29 -11.97 3.98
CA ILE A 135 -8.82 -12.10 3.92
C ILE A 135 -8.32 -13.38 4.58
N SER A 136 -9.00 -13.85 5.63
CA SER A 136 -8.67 -15.09 6.34
C SER A 136 -8.81 -16.35 5.47
N THR A 137 -9.62 -16.30 4.42
CA THR A 137 -9.82 -17.43 3.50
C THR A 137 -8.77 -17.46 2.40
N LEU A 138 -8.30 -16.30 1.95
CA LEU A 138 -7.40 -16.18 0.79
C LEU A 138 -5.94 -15.89 1.18
N ARG A 139 -5.67 -15.53 2.44
CA ARG A 139 -4.30 -15.27 2.87
C ARG A 139 -3.40 -16.49 2.68
N GLY A 140 -2.18 -16.27 2.23
CA GLY A 140 -1.17 -17.31 2.06
C GLY A 140 -1.37 -18.22 0.85
N GLU A 141 -2.39 -17.95 0.01
CA GLU A 141 -2.63 -18.65 -1.25
C GLU A 141 -2.06 -17.87 -2.42
N TRP A 142 -1.46 -18.56 -3.38
CA TRP A 142 -0.99 -17.97 -4.61
C TRP A 142 -2.14 -17.83 -5.62
N ILE A 143 -2.28 -16.64 -6.17
CA ILE A 143 -3.31 -16.30 -7.17
C ILE A 143 -2.57 -15.74 -8.39
N ASP A 144 -2.84 -16.28 -9.58
CA ASP A 144 -2.39 -15.65 -10.82
C ASP A 144 -3.27 -14.43 -11.14
N TRP A 145 -2.65 -13.30 -11.39
CA TRP A 145 -3.32 -12.07 -11.77
C TRP A 145 -2.47 -11.35 -12.84
N GLU A 146 -2.97 -11.32 -14.06
CA GLU A 146 -2.31 -10.68 -15.21
C GLU A 146 -0.84 -11.13 -15.41
N GLY A 147 -0.59 -12.44 -15.22
CA GLY A 147 0.73 -13.05 -15.35
C GLY A 147 1.68 -12.74 -14.19
N LYS A 148 1.18 -12.22 -13.08
CA LYS A 148 1.90 -11.97 -11.82
C LYS A 148 1.39 -12.86 -10.71
N LEU A 149 2.30 -13.30 -9.84
CA LEU A 149 1.92 -14.07 -8.66
C LEU A 149 1.49 -13.13 -7.54
N VAL A 150 0.26 -13.28 -7.08
CA VAL A 150 -0.32 -12.43 -6.04
C VAL A 150 -0.58 -13.26 -4.78
N MET A 151 -0.19 -12.75 -3.61
CA MET A 151 -0.52 -13.37 -2.33
C MET A 151 -1.15 -12.35 -1.38
N PRO A 152 -2.41 -12.56 -0.97
CA PRO A 152 -3.02 -11.79 0.12
C PRO A 152 -2.41 -12.18 1.48
N VAL A 153 -2.21 -11.19 2.36
CA VAL A 153 -1.76 -11.41 3.74
C VAL A 153 -2.57 -10.55 4.71
N PHE A 154 -2.56 -10.89 6.00
CA PHE A 154 -3.19 -10.06 7.01
C PHE A 154 -2.55 -8.68 7.09
N HIS A 155 -3.38 -7.64 7.32
CA HIS A 155 -2.86 -6.31 7.56
C HIS A 155 -2.12 -6.26 8.91
N PRO A 156 -0.94 -5.63 9.01
CA PRO A 156 -0.17 -5.59 10.27
C PRO A 156 -0.92 -4.96 11.44
N SER A 157 -1.83 -4.02 11.21
CA SER A 157 -2.70 -3.47 12.26
C SER A 157 -3.62 -4.53 12.88
N TYR A 158 -4.05 -5.54 12.12
CA TYR A 158 -4.79 -6.68 12.65
C TYR A 158 -3.89 -7.57 13.52
N LEU A 159 -2.65 -7.79 13.10
CA LEU A 159 -1.67 -8.56 13.88
C LEU A 159 -1.32 -7.87 15.21
N LEU A 160 -1.20 -6.54 15.21
CA LEU A 160 -0.98 -5.76 16.44
C LEU A 160 -2.12 -5.89 17.46
N ARG A 161 -3.35 -6.10 16.99
CA ARG A 161 -4.51 -6.38 17.87
C ARG A 161 -4.65 -7.85 18.25
N ASN A 162 -3.96 -8.74 17.52
CA ASN A 162 -3.97 -10.19 17.74
C ASN A 162 -2.53 -10.70 17.85
N PRO A 163 -1.80 -10.36 18.94
CA PRO A 163 -0.35 -10.54 19.01
C PRO A 163 0.10 -11.97 19.33
N SER A 164 -0.83 -12.92 19.55
CA SER A 164 -0.46 -14.31 19.84
C SER A 164 0.42 -14.89 18.74
N LYS A 165 1.52 -15.53 19.15
CA LYS A 165 2.50 -16.19 18.29
C LYS A 165 2.27 -17.70 18.20
N GLU A 166 1.24 -18.22 18.87
CA GLU A 166 0.88 -19.62 18.82
C GLU A 166 0.59 -20.08 17.39
N GLU A 167 0.83 -21.34 17.14
CA GLU A 167 0.57 -21.95 15.83
C GLU A 167 -0.90 -21.79 15.42
N GLY A 168 -1.14 -21.51 14.14
CA GLY A 168 -2.47 -21.25 13.60
C GLY A 168 -3.06 -19.86 13.92
N LYS A 169 -2.41 -19.04 14.76
CA LYS A 169 -2.84 -17.66 15.02
C LYS A 169 -2.34 -16.70 13.93
N PRO A 170 -2.99 -15.53 13.78
CA PRO A 170 -2.69 -14.60 12.68
C PRO A 170 -1.21 -14.25 12.51
N MET A 171 -0.48 -14.05 13.61
CA MET A 171 0.94 -13.72 13.56
C MET A 171 1.79 -14.89 13.02
N SER A 172 1.54 -16.11 13.49
CA SER A 172 2.22 -17.32 13.04
C SER A 172 1.94 -17.60 11.56
N LEU A 173 0.67 -17.51 11.16
CA LEU A 173 0.25 -17.69 9.77
C LEU A 173 0.93 -16.68 8.85
N THR A 174 0.98 -15.40 9.24
CA THR A 174 1.62 -14.35 8.41
C THR A 174 3.13 -14.56 8.27
N LYS A 175 3.81 -15.06 9.31
CA LYS A 175 5.23 -15.44 9.20
C LYS A 175 5.43 -16.55 8.16
N SER A 176 4.57 -17.58 8.17
CA SER A 176 4.60 -18.65 7.18
C SER A 176 4.36 -18.12 5.77
N ASP A 177 3.45 -17.13 5.60
CA ASP A 177 3.19 -16.49 4.31
C ASP A 177 4.45 -15.81 3.78
N PHE A 178 5.15 -15.02 4.61
CA PHE A 178 6.38 -14.35 4.16
C PHE A 178 7.53 -15.30 3.87
N LEU A 179 7.63 -16.44 4.53
CA LEU A 179 8.59 -17.49 4.16
C LEU A 179 8.29 -18.05 2.76
N LYS A 180 7.03 -18.37 2.46
CA LYS A 180 6.60 -18.80 1.12
C LYS A 180 6.90 -17.73 0.05
N ILE A 181 6.73 -16.45 0.40
CA ILE A 181 7.04 -15.33 -0.50
C ILE A 181 8.55 -15.27 -0.75
N LYS A 182 9.39 -15.41 0.28
CA LYS A 182 10.85 -15.44 0.14
C LYS A 182 11.31 -16.57 -0.78
N GLU A 183 10.87 -17.79 -0.51
CA GLU A 183 11.15 -18.94 -1.37
C GLU A 183 10.79 -18.67 -2.83
N LYS A 184 9.63 -18.03 -3.07
CA LYS A 184 9.17 -17.74 -4.43
C LYS A 184 10.04 -16.70 -5.13
N ILE A 185 10.41 -15.59 -4.47
CA ILE A 185 11.24 -14.54 -5.09
C ILE A 185 12.68 -14.99 -5.33
N ASP A 186 13.21 -15.92 -4.52
CA ASP A 186 14.55 -16.50 -4.71
C ASP A 186 14.60 -17.43 -5.93
N PHE A 187 13.47 -18.06 -6.25
CA PHE A 187 13.36 -18.95 -7.42
C PHE A 187 13.16 -18.20 -8.74
N LEU A 188 12.68 -16.96 -8.72
CA LEU A 188 12.41 -16.12 -9.92
C LEU A 188 13.62 -15.28 -10.32
#